data_139dc09e831cb3b6de8163f6094d4aed
#
_entry.id   139dc09e831cb3b6de8163f6094d4aed
#
_cell.length_a   1.000
_cell.length_b   1.000
_cell.length_c   1.000
_cell.angle_alpha   90.00
_cell.angle_beta   90.00
_cell.angle_gamma   90.00
#
_symmetry.space_group_name_H-M   'P 1'
#
loop_
_entity.id
_entity.type
_entity.pdbx_description
1 polymer ?
#
loop_
_entity_poly.entity_id
_entity_poly.type
_entity_poly.pdbx_seq_one_letter_code
_entity_poly.pdbx_strand_id
1 'polypeptide(L)'
;MRVLKALVVMILASGCAVQSAGPAESPRQPQPTAGNPTPSTKKVDPAIVERLQRVMIPLVTKMNNPRSPGEIKIGIVDDPHINAASAGDGEFYVTTGLLQKANDDQLRGVLAHELAHDDLGHVAKAQRLGTGLQIGMILLDQIIPGSGNVTPIAGALIARGYSRQEEYQADRHGVTILQRAGFAKELMINTLQWLTETEGSSGGGFFATHPGTGDRIDALKKM
;
A
#
# COMPACT_ATOMS: atom_id res chain seq x y z
N MET A 1 -75.79 8.89 37.35
CA MET A 1 -76.34 9.93 36.41
C MET A 1 -75.26 10.23 35.41
N ARG A 2 -75.51 9.84 34.16
CA ARG A 2 -74.59 9.99 33.03
C ARG A 2 -74.83 11.34 32.39
N VAL A 3 -73.80 12.15 32.13
CA VAL A 3 -73.89 13.34 31.32
C VAL A 3 -72.93 13.16 30.14
N LEU A 4 -73.53 12.97 28.98
CA LEU A 4 -72.90 12.83 27.68
C LEU A 4 -72.63 14.24 27.15
N LYS A 5 -71.41 14.62 26.93
CA LYS A 5 -71.06 15.86 26.22
C LYS A 5 -70.77 15.52 24.75
N ALA A 6 -71.62 16.04 23.89
CA ALA A 6 -71.43 15.98 22.44
C ALA A 6 -70.31 16.93 21.97
N LEU A 7 -69.35 16.38 21.21
CA LEU A 7 -68.33 17.16 20.54
C LEU A 7 -68.78 17.49 19.12
N VAL A 8 -68.95 18.76 18.83
CA VAL A 8 -69.23 19.27 17.47
C VAL A 8 -67.94 19.35 16.69
N VAL A 9 -67.85 18.57 15.62
CA VAL A 9 -66.69 18.65 14.69
C VAL A 9 -67.02 19.62 13.59
N MET A 10 -66.30 20.71 13.54
CA MET A 10 -66.35 21.71 12.48
C MET A 10 -65.41 21.28 11.34
N ILE A 11 -65.96 20.92 10.19
CA ILE A 11 -65.21 20.59 8.98
C ILE A 11 -64.90 21.88 8.23
N LEU A 12 -63.66 22.31 8.21
CA LEU A 12 -63.17 23.38 7.34
C LEU A 12 -62.69 22.72 6.04
N ALA A 13 -63.39 22.96 4.96
CA ALA A 13 -62.97 22.57 3.63
C ALA A 13 -61.90 23.55 3.13
N SER A 14 -60.65 23.13 3.13
CA SER A 14 -59.56 23.84 2.45
C SER A 14 -59.36 23.26 1.08
N GLY A 15 -59.63 24.06 0.06
CA GLY A 15 -59.41 23.68 -1.35
C GLY A 15 -57.91 23.51 -1.63
N CYS A 16 -57.51 22.31 -2.00
CA CYS A 16 -56.16 22.05 -2.52
C CYS A 16 -56.13 22.43 -4.01
N ALA A 17 -55.32 23.43 -4.34
CA ALA A 17 -54.88 23.69 -5.69
C ALA A 17 -53.97 22.54 -6.16
N VAL A 18 -54.39 21.84 -7.20
CA VAL A 18 -53.56 20.80 -7.84
C VAL A 18 -52.48 21.51 -8.65
N GLN A 19 -51.25 21.57 -8.09
CA GLN A 19 -50.08 21.85 -8.89
C GLN A 19 -49.67 20.59 -9.65
N SER A 20 -49.72 20.68 -10.99
CA SER A 20 -49.20 19.65 -11.88
C SER A 20 -47.71 19.47 -11.64
N ALA A 21 -47.34 18.37 -11.01
CA ALA A 21 -45.96 17.95 -10.94
C ALA A 21 -45.48 17.60 -12.35
N GLY A 22 -44.45 18.31 -12.84
CA GLY A 22 -43.70 17.91 -14.03
C GLY A 22 -43.09 16.52 -13.86
N PRO A 23 -42.70 15.86 -14.95
CA PRO A 23 -42.18 14.52 -14.88
C PRO A 23 -40.98 14.46 -13.92
N ALA A 24 -41.04 13.54 -12.97
CA ALA A 24 -39.98 13.29 -12.01
C ALA A 24 -38.68 12.98 -12.77
N GLU A 25 -37.67 13.83 -12.60
CA GLU A 25 -36.31 13.57 -13.07
C GLU A 25 -35.81 12.30 -12.36
N SER A 26 -35.63 11.24 -13.15
CA SER A 26 -35.05 10.00 -12.67
C SER A 26 -33.71 10.32 -11.98
N PRO A 27 -33.37 9.66 -10.87
CA PRO A 27 -32.08 9.86 -10.22
C PRO A 27 -30.96 9.65 -11.25
N ARG A 28 -30.19 10.69 -11.56
CA ARG A 28 -28.98 10.56 -12.37
C ARG A 28 -28.09 9.51 -11.73
N GLN A 29 -27.98 8.36 -12.38
CA GLN A 29 -26.91 7.43 -12.08
C GLN A 29 -25.59 8.20 -12.17
N PRO A 30 -24.68 8.04 -11.20
CA PRO A 30 -23.35 8.60 -11.32
C PRO A 30 -22.75 8.08 -12.63
N GLN A 31 -22.51 8.98 -13.60
CA GLN A 31 -21.70 8.63 -14.76
C GLN A 31 -20.35 8.16 -14.24
N PRO A 32 -19.82 7.04 -14.73
CA PRO A 32 -18.44 6.64 -14.43
C PRO A 32 -17.54 7.74 -15.01
N THR A 33 -17.11 8.64 -14.12
CA THR A 33 -16.12 9.66 -14.43
C THR A 33 -14.76 9.00 -14.53
N ALA A 34 -14.11 9.30 -15.62
CA ALA A 34 -12.72 9.04 -15.96
C ALA A 34 -12.34 7.56 -16.13
N GLY A 35 -12.01 7.23 -17.36
CA GLY A 35 -11.41 5.95 -17.70
C GLY A 35 -10.24 5.64 -16.78
N ASN A 36 -10.14 4.38 -16.37
CA ASN A 36 -8.94 3.86 -15.73
C ASN A 36 -7.73 4.35 -16.53
N PRO A 37 -6.73 4.96 -15.89
CA PRO A 37 -5.51 5.31 -16.59
C PRO A 37 -4.98 4.03 -17.25
N THR A 38 -4.88 4.06 -18.56
CA THR A 38 -4.27 2.97 -19.32
C THR A 38 -2.85 2.80 -18.78
N PRO A 39 -2.43 1.59 -18.39
CA PRO A 39 -1.08 1.37 -17.90
C PRO A 39 -0.09 1.92 -18.92
N SER A 40 0.77 2.84 -18.49
CA SER A 40 1.81 3.37 -19.36
C SER A 40 2.85 2.27 -19.57
N THR A 41 2.99 1.77 -20.77
CA THR A 41 4.05 0.82 -21.18
C THR A 41 5.41 1.53 -21.38
N LYS A 42 5.74 2.47 -20.49
CA LYS A 42 7.04 3.12 -20.52
C LYS A 42 8.10 2.05 -20.24
N LYS A 43 9.01 1.84 -21.20
CA LYS A 43 10.14 0.92 -20.99
C LYS A 43 10.96 1.40 -19.80
N VAL A 44 11.21 0.50 -18.85
CA VAL A 44 12.12 0.80 -17.73
C VAL A 44 13.54 0.80 -18.23
N ASP A 45 14.34 1.70 -17.67
CA ASP A 45 15.78 1.71 -17.89
C ASP A 45 16.37 0.35 -17.45
N PRO A 46 17.07 -0.38 -18.33
CA PRO A 46 17.73 -1.64 -18.00
C PRO A 46 18.63 -1.55 -16.77
N ALA A 47 19.26 -0.40 -16.52
CA ALA A 47 20.09 -0.18 -15.35
C ALA A 47 19.28 -0.25 -14.03
N ILE A 48 18.03 0.21 -14.03
CA ILE A 48 17.12 0.09 -12.88
C ILE A 48 16.77 -1.37 -12.65
N VAL A 49 16.49 -2.12 -13.72
CA VAL A 49 16.18 -3.55 -13.64
C VAL A 49 17.35 -4.33 -13.04
N GLU A 50 18.57 -4.14 -13.57
CA GLU A 50 19.79 -4.76 -13.07
C GLU A 50 20.05 -4.41 -11.60
N ARG A 51 19.83 -3.15 -11.22
CA ARG A 51 19.97 -2.69 -9.84
C ARG A 51 19.00 -3.40 -8.91
N LEU A 52 17.72 -3.47 -9.27
CA LEU A 52 16.70 -4.16 -8.48
C LEU A 52 17.02 -5.66 -8.34
N GLN A 53 17.41 -6.31 -9.43
CA GLN A 53 17.83 -7.72 -9.40
C GLN A 53 19.03 -7.93 -8.48
N ARG A 54 20.09 -7.11 -8.58
CA ARG A 54 21.29 -7.18 -7.75
C ARG A 54 20.99 -6.99 -6.26
N VAL A 55 20.01 -6.14 -5.92
CA VAL A 55 19.63 -5.88 -4.53
C VAL A 55 18.68 -6.94 -4.00
N MET A 56 17.68 -7.37 -4.78
CA MET A 56 16.59 -8.23 -4.34
C MET A 56 16.94 -9.72 -4.32
N ILE A 57 17.61 -10.22 -5.37
CA ILE A 57 17.89 -11.66 -5.54
C ILE A 57 18.62 -12.27 -4.35
N PRO A 58 19.66 -11.63 -3.77
CA PRO A 58 20.33 -12.18 -2.59
C PRO A 58 19.43 -12.33 -1.36
N LEU A 59 18.34 -11.56 -1.27
CA LEU A 59 17.45 -11.53 -0.10
C LEU A 59 16.33 -12.58 -0.20
N VAL A 60 15.71 -12.74 -1.36
CA VAL A 60 14.50 -13.59 -1.53
C VAL A 60 14.77 -15.06 -1.19
N THR A 61 15.99 -15.55 -1.39
CA THR A 61 16.41 -16.91 -1.04
C THR A 61 16.68 -17.09 0.46
N LYS A 62 16.65 -16.00 1.26
CA LYS A 62 16.96 -15.97 2.69
C LYS A 62 15.73 -15.78 3.59
N MET A 63 14.55 -15.69 3.01
CA MET A 63 13.27 -15.71 3.69
C MET A 63 13.05 -17.02 4.47
N ASN A 64 12.11 -17.08 5.38
CA ASN A 64 11.68 -18.33 6.02
C ASN A 64 10.96 -19.23 4.99
N ASN A 65 10.22 -18.62 4.07
CA ASN A 65 9.61 -19.27 2.91
C ASN A 65 10.34 -18.78 1.65
N PRO A 66 11.52 -19.34 1.32
CA PRO A 66 12.35 -18.86 0.23
C PRO A 66 11.60 -18.92 -1.10
N ARG A 67 11.77 -17.88 -1.91
CA ARG A 67 11.21 -17.87 -3.28
C ARG A 67 12.33 -17.93 -4.30
N SER A 68 12.03 -18.53 -5.44
CA SER A 68 12.92 -18.42 -6.59
C SER A 68 12.84 -17.02 -7.20
N PRO A 69 13.91 -16.51 -7.83
CA PRO A 69 13.86 -15.17 -8.46
C PRO A 69 12.73 -15.02 -9.48
N GLY A 70 12.34 -16.07 -10.17
CA GLY A 70 11.24 -16.07 -11.15
C GLY A 70 9.82 -15.92 -10.55
N GLU A 71 9.68 -16.10 -9.23
CA GLU A 71 8.43 -15.90 -8.51
C GLU A 71 8.28 -14.46 -7.98
N ILE A 72 9.31 -13.64 -8.13
CA ILE A 72 9.30 -12.25 -7.67
C ILE A 72 8.86 -11.33 -8.80
N LYS A 73 7.89 -10.49 -8.48
CA LYS A 73 7.39 -9.43 -9.37
C LYS A 73 7.62 -8.08 -8.70
N ILE A 74 8.21 -7.14 -9.41
CA ILE A 74 8.40 -5.78 -8.90
C ILE A 74 7.75 -4.79 -9.85
N GLY A 75 6.79 -4.01 -9.34
CA GLY A 75 6.19 -2.88 -10.03
C GLY A 75 6.89 -1.57 -9.64
N ILE A 76 7.04 -0.64 -10.59
CA ILE A 76 7.51 0.71 -10.29
C ILE A 76 6.34 1.67 -10.38
N VAL A 77 6.12 2.43 -9.31
CA VAL A 77 5.09 3.47 -9.23
C VAL A 77 5.73 4.81 -9.54
N ASP A 78 5.15 5.58 -10.46
CA ASP A 78 5.63 6.92 -10.76
C ASP A 78 5.16 7.91 -9.68
N ASP A 79 5.91 7.94 -8.58
CA ASP A 79 5.67 8.80 -7.42
C ASP A 79 7.03 9.33 -6.92
N PRO A 80 7.18 10.67 -6.76
CA PRO A 80 8.43 11.29 -6.29
C PRO A 80 8.71 11.07 -4.80
N HIS A 81 7.74 10.59 -4.01
CA HIS A 81 7.93 10.25 -2.61
C HIS A 81 8.68 8.92 -2.47
N ILE A 82 9.42 8.77 -1.38
CA ILE A 82 10.08 7.50 -1.05
C ILE A 82 9.02 6.54 -0.52
N ASN A 83 8.76 5.44 -1.23
CA ASN A 83 7.87 4.39 -0.74
C ASN A 83 8.17 3.04 -1.39
N ALA A 84 7.77 1.98 -0.68
CA ALA A 84 7.70 0.62 -1.18
C ALA A 84 6.54 -0.11 -0.51
N ALA A 85 6.10 -1.23 -1.08
CA ALA A 85 5.08 -2.07 -0.48
C ALA A 85 5.19 -3.51 -0.98
N SER A 86 4.87 -4.48 -0.12
CA SER A 86 4.55 -5.83 -0.53
C SER A 86 3.05 -5.97 -0.81
N ALA A 87 2.70 -6.58 -1.93
CA ALA A 87 1.33 -6.98 -2.25
C ALA A 87 1.02 -8.44 -1.86
N GLY A 88 2.01 -9.16 -1.36
CA GLY A 88 1.91 -10.59 -1.06
C GLY A 88 2.31 -11.46 -2.26
N ASP A 89 2.47 -12.74 -2.00
CA ASP A 89 2.79 -13.74 -3.02
C ASP A 89 3.98 -13.40 -3.93
N GLY A 90 4.99 -12.71 -3.38
CA GLY A 90 6.19 -12.31 -4.10
C GLY A 90 6.01 -11.09 -5.01
N GLU A 91 4.93 -10.35 -4.87
CA GLU A 91 4.67 -9.12 -5.61
C GLU A 91 5.02 -7.90 -4.76
N PHE A 92 5.86 -7.01 -5.30
CA PHE A 92 6.39 -5.84 -4.61
C PHE A 92 6.27 -4.59 -5.48
N TYR A 93 6.20 -3.43 -4.83
CA TYR A 93 6.15 -2.13 -5.49
C TYR A 93 7.20 -1.21 -4.90
N VAL A 94 7.82 -0.42 -5.77
CA VAL A 94 8.76 0.63 -5.40
C VAL A 94 8.43 1.91 -6.15
N THR A 95 8.61 3.05 -5.51
CA THR A 95 8.38 4.34 -6.17
C THR A 95 9.61 4.81 -6.95
N THR A 96 9.39 5.65 -7.96
CA THR A 96 10.48 6.35 -8.65
C THR A 96 11.29 7.20 -7.67
N GLY A 97 10.65 7.79 -6.66
CA GLY A 97 11.33 8.55 -5.60
C GLY A 97 12.29 7.71 -4.78
N LEU A 98 11.91 6.48 -4.39
CA LEU A 98 12.82 5.55 -3.70
C LEU A 98 14.02 5.20 -4.59
N LEU A 99 13.78 4.83 -5.84
CA LEU A 99 14.84 4.44 -6.77
C LEU A 99 15.85 5.57 -7.08
N GLN A 100 15.40 6.82 -7.07
CA GLN A 100 16.24 7.98 -7.33
C GLN A 100 17.05 8.42 -6.11
N LYS A 101 16.47 8.34 -4.90
CA LYS A 101 17.06 8.90 -3.68
C LYS A 101 17.88 7.90 -2.88
N ALA A 102 17.52 6.60 -2.91
CA ALA A 102 18.20 5.57 -2.16
C ALA A 102 19.50 5.13 -2.84
N ASN A 103 20.56 4.87 -2.08
CA ASN A 103 21.68 4.05 -2.53
C ASN A 103 21.33 2.55 -2.45
N ASP A 104 22.23 1.65 -2.86
CA ASP A 104 21.96 0.21 -2.90
C ASP A 104 21.72 -0.38 -1.52
N ASP A 105 22.37 0.12 -0.47
CA ASP A 105 22.19 -0.38 0.90
C ASP A 105 20.87 0.10 1.49
N GLN A 106 20.49 1.35 1.26
CA GLN A 106 19.17 1.89 1.65
C GLN A 106 18.04 1.17 0.93
N LEU A 107 18.16 0.96 -0.38
CA LEU A 107 17.18 0.18 -1.15
C LEU A 107 17.10 -1.27 -0.63
N ARG A 108 18.23 -1.89 -0.29
CA ARG A 108 18.30 -3.24 0.28
C ARG A 108 17.58 -3.32 1.61
N GLY A 109 17.78 -2.35 2.50
CA GLY A 109 17.09 -2.30 3.79
C GLY A 109 15.58 -2.18 3.64
N VAL A 110 15.11 -1.27 2.76
CA VAL A 110 13.67 -1.14 2.45
C VAL A 110 13.11 -2.44 1.89
N LEU A 111 13.77 -3.05 0.88
CA LEU A 111 13.29 -4.30 0.28
C LEU A 111 13.35 -5.49 1.26
N ALA A 112 14.32 -5.56 2.15
CA ALA A 112 14.35 -6.59 3.20
C ALA A 112 13.17 -6.45 4.17
N HIS A 113 12.75 -5.22 4.49
CA HIS A 113 11.57 -4.95 5.29
C HIS A 113 10.27 -5.38 4.58
N GLU A 114 10.12 -5.07 3.28
CA GLU A 114 8.97 -5.51 2.49
C GLU A 114 8.91 -7.03 2.32
N LEU A 115 10.05 -7.67 2.09
CA LEU A 115 10.15 -9.14 2.08
C LEU A 115 9.74 -9.75 3.42
N ALA A 116 10.07 -9.10 4.53
CA ALA A 116 9.65 -9.56 5.85
C ALA A 116 8.12 -9.45 6.04
N HIS A 117 7.46 -8.41 5.54
CA HIS A 117 6.00 -8.32 5.55
C HIS A 117 5.34 -9.44 4.74
N ASP A 118 5.88 -9.79 3.58
CA ASP A 118 5.39 -10.91 2.76
C ASP A 118 5.59 -12.25 3.49
N ASP A 119 6.80 -12.52 3.95
CA ASP A 119 7.22 -13.77 4.58
C ASP A 119 6.49 -14.06 5.92
N LEU A 120 6.13 -13.01 6.66
CA LEU A 120 5.35 -13.10 7.89
C LEU A 120 3.83 -13.12 7.67
N GLY A 121 3.37 -13.01 6.42
CA GLY A 121 1.96 -13.04 6.07
C GLY A 121 1.16 -11.81 6.51
N HIS A 122 1.81 -10.68 6.82
CA HIS A 122 1.13 -9.43 7.19
C HIS A 122 0.21 -8.94 6.09
N VAL A 123 0.62 -9.09 4.83
CA VAL A 123 -0.16 -8.73 3.64
C VAL A 123 -1.40 -9.60 3.49
N ALA A 124 -1.26 -10.92 3.59
CA ALA A 124 -2.38 -11.85 3.50
C ALA A 124 -3.44 -11.61 4.59
N LYS A 125 -3.00 -11.25 5.80
CA LYS A 125 -3.89 -10.83 6.88
C LYS A 125 -4.62 -9.52 6.54
N ALA A 126 -3.91 -8.55 5.96
CA ALA A 126 -4.49 -7.29 5.52
C ALA A 126 -5.55 -7.48 4.43
N GLN A 127 -5.30 -8.34 3.45
CA GLN A 127 -6.23 -8.67 2.37
C GLN A 127 -7.52 -9.32 2.87
N ARG A 128 -7.43 -10.22 3.84
CA ARG A 128 -8.60 -10.89 4.46
C ARG A 128 -9.53 -9.92 5.21
N LEU A 129 -9.02 -8.79 5.67
CA LEU A 129 -9.79 -7.77 6.38
C LEU A 129 -10.52 -6.79 5.45
N GLY A 130 -10.36 -6.94 4.15
CA GLY A 130 -11.16 -6.36 3.07
C GLY A 130 -11.24 -4.83 3.06
N THR A 131 -10.37 -4.18 2.31
CA THR A 131 -10.63 -2.81 1.82
C THR A 131 -9.98 -2.65 0.46
N GLY A 132 -10.79 -2.48 -0.59
CA GLY A 132 -10.30 -2.20 -1.94
C GLY A 132 -10.15 -0.70 -2.17
N LEU A 133 -8.97 -0.27 -2.59
CA LEU A 133 -8.72 1.03 -3.22
C LEU A 133 -7.91 0.77 -4.49
N GLN A 134 -8.25 1.46 -5.58
CA GLN A 134 -7.53 1.36 -6.85
C GLN A 134 -6.62 2.58 -7.00
N ILE A 135 -5.34 2.35 -7.25
CA ILE A 135 -4.36 3.38 -7.60
C ILE A 135 -3.82 3.08 -9.00
N GLY A 136 -3.58 4.14 -9.79
CA GLY A 136 -3.00 4.03 -11.12
C GLY A 136 -1.57 3.49 -11.05
N MET A 137 -1.30 2.37 -11.74
CA MET A 137 -0.01 1.71 -11.76
C MET A 137 0.63 1.76 -13.14
N ILE A 138 1.95 1.88 -13.15
CA ILE A 138 2.78 1.58 -14.33
C ILE A 138 3.20 0.11 -14.19
N LEU A 139 2.65 -0.74 -15.05
CA LEU A 139 3.02 -2.16 -15.09
C LEU A 139 4.33 -2.34 -15.86
N LEU A 140 5.27 -3.04 -15.26
CA LEU A 140 6.56 -3.35 -15.85
C LEU A 140 6.73 -4.84 -16.03
N ASP A 141 6.49 -5.28 -17.24
CA ASP A 141 6.59 -6.68 -17.69
C ASP A 141 8.04 -7.20 -17.78
N GLN A 142 9.04 -6.43 -17.40
CA GLN A 142 10.43 -6.69 -17.78
C GLN A 142 11.45 -6.78 -16.63
N ILE A 143 11.05 -6.69 -15.37
CA ILE A 143 12.04 -6.75 -14.28
C ILE A 143 12.52 -8.18 -14.04
N ILE A 144 11.64 -9.16 -14.21
CA ILE A 144 11.99 -10.59 -14.22
C ILE A 144 11.13 -11.24 -15.27
N PRO A 145 11.66 -12.09 -16.16
CA PRO A 145 10.87 -12.77 -17.18
C PRO A 145 9.68 -13.52 -16.57
N GLY A 146 8.46 -13.17 -16.97
CA GLY A 146 7.22 -13.73 -16.46
C GLY A 146 6.42 -12.84 -15.50
N SER A 147 6.88 -11.62 -15.20
CA SER A 147 6.22 -10.70 -14.26
C SER A 147 5.03 -9.91 -14.84
N GLY A 148 4.57 -10.21 -16.04
CA GLY A 148 3.66 -9.40 -16.86
C GLY A 148 2.23 -9.15 -16.38
N ASN A 149 1.81 -9.71 -15.23
CA ASN A 149 0.47 -9.49 -14.69
C ASN A 149 0.55 -9.10 -13.21
N VAL A 150 0.65 -7.81 -12.96
CA VAL A 150 0.62 -7.24 -11.60
C VAL A 150 -0.84 -6.96 -11.22
N THR A 151 -1.24 -7.34 -10.01
CA THR A 151 -2.64 -7.24 -9.59
C THR A 151 -3.08 -5.81 -9.21
N PRO A 152 -4.35 -5.42 -9.38
CA PRO A 152 -4.86 -4.11 -8.98
C PRO A 152 -4.82 -3.81 -7.46
N ILE A 153 -4.36 -4.77 -6.66
CA ILE A 153 -4.37 -4.73 -5.19
C ILE A 153 -3.31 -3.78 -4.62
N ALA A 154 -2.26 -3.49 -5.36
CA ALA A 154 -1.10 -2.72 -4.88
C ALA A 154 -1.43 -1.33 -4.36
N GLY A 155 -2.34 -0.64 -5.00
CA GLY A 155 -2.73 0.70 -4.57
C GLY A 155 -3.41 0.75 -3.21
N ALA A 156 -4.16 -0.29 -2.87
CA ALA A 156 -4.82 -0.42 -1.57
C ALA A 156 -3.83 -0.71 -0.43
N LEU A 157 -2.73 -1.41 -0.72
CA LEU A 157 -1.71 -1.75 0.26
C LEU A 157 -0.81 -0.55 0.60
N ILE A 158 -0.45 0.26 -0.40
CA ILE A 158 0.28 1.52 -0.21
C ILE A 158 -0.53 2.52 0.65
N ALA A 159 -1.86 2.42 0.69
CA ALA A 159 -2.72 3.33 1.44
C ALA A 159 -3.01 2.87 2.88
N ARG A 160 -2.72 1.61 3.26
CA ARG A 160 -3.28 1.05 4.49
C ARG A 160 -2.45 1.20 5.74
N GLY A 161 -1.17 1.19 5.68
CA GLY A 161 -0.29 1.14 6.87
C GLY A 161 -0.44 -0.15 7.72
N TYR A 162 0.64 -0.53 8.36
CA TYR A 162 0.73 -1.66 9.26
C TYR A 162 0.58 -1.21 10.72
N SER A 163 0.24 -2.15 11.61
CA SER A 163 0.28 -1.88 13.04
C SER A 163 1.73 -1.78 13.53
N ARG A 164 1.99 -1.04 14.61
CA ARG A 164 3.33 -0.95 15.21
C ARG A 164 3.95 -2.31 15.49
N GLN A 165 3.15 -3.30 15.93
CA GLN A 165 3.64 -4.64 16.20
C GLN A 165 4.09 -5.36 14.94
N GLU A 166 3.36 -5.22 13.83
CA GLU A 166 3.75 -5.76 12.52
C GLU A 166 5.03 -5.11 12.02
N GLU A 167 5.21 -3.81 12.25
CA GLU A 167 6.45 -3.09 11.94
C GLU A 167 7.66 -3.64 12.72
N TYR A 168 7.53 -3.83 14.03
CA TYR A 168 8.59 -4.44 14.83
C TYR A 168 8.93 -5.88 14.42
N GLN A 169 7.95 -6.64 13.97
CA GLN A 169 8.15 -7.99 13.45
C GLN A 169 8.87 -7.94 12.10
N ALA A 170 8.45 -7.07 11.20
CA ALA A 170 9.06 -6.89 9.89
C ALA A 170 10.51 -6.39 10.00
N ASP A 171 10.79 -5.44 10.88
CA ASP A 171 12.15 -4.97 11.12
C ASP A 171 13.09 -6.08 11.59
N ARG A 172 12.68 -6.83 12.61
CA ARG A 172 13.50 -7.95 13.15
C ARG A 172 13.70 -9.05 12.13
N HIS A 173 12.64 -9.38 11.39
CA HIS A 173 12.73 -10.40 10.36
C HIS A 173 13.53 -9.92 9.14
N GLY A 174 13.39 -8.66 8.74
CA GLY A 174 14.22 -8.01 7.73
C GLY A 174 15.73 -8.05 8.10
N VAL A 175 16.06 -7.75 9.35
CA VAL A 175 17.44 -7.94 9.86
C VAL A 175 17.87 -9.40 9.73
N THR A 176 17.00 -10.36 10.05
CA THR A 176 17.33 -11.80 9.90
C THR A 176 17.60 -12.16 8.43
N ILE A 177 16.80 -11.67 7.50
CA ILE A 177 17.00 -11.87 6.05
C ILE A 177 18.34 -11.25 5.61
N LEU A 178 18.63 -10.01 6.04
CA LEU A 178 19.89 -9.33 5.75
C LEU A 178 21.10 -10.11 6.25
N GLN A 179 21.07 -10.55 7.51
CA GLN A 179 22.17 -11.32 8.12
C GLN A 179 22.40 -12.66 7.40
N ARG A 180 21.34 -13.37 7.05
CA ARG A 180 21.44 -14.60 6.24
C ARG A 180 22.01 -14.36 4.85
N ALA A 181 21.82 -13.16 4.31
CA ALA A 181 22.39 -12.72 3.04
C ALA A 181 23.82 -12.14 3.16
N GLY A 182 24.40 -12.12 4.39
CA GLY A 182 25.77 -11.67 4.65
C GLY A 182 25.91 -10.19 4.98
N PHE A 183 24.79 -9.48 5.25
CA PHE A 183 24.80 -8.06 5.62
C PHE A 183 24.69 -7.89 7.15
N ALA A 184 25.25 -6.80 7.66
CA ALA A 184 25.15 -6.46 9.08
C ALA A 184 23.76 -5.93 9.44
N LYS A 185 23.31 -6.11 10.71
CA LYS A 185 22.03 -5.57 11.20
C LYS A 185 21.94 -4.05 11.12
N GLU A 186 23.09 -3.39 11.22
CA GLU A 186 23.23 -1.94 11.14
C GLU A 186 22.68 -1.38 9.82
N LEU A 187 22.62 -2.19 8.76
CA LEU A 187 22.06 -1.78 7.48
C LEU A 187 20.58 -1.39 7.65
N MET A 188 19.76 -2.17 8.38
CA MET A 188 18.35 -1.83 8.65
C MET A 188 18.25 -0.56 9.52
N ILE A 189 19.07 -0.44 10.54
CA ILE A 189 19.10 0.74 11.42
C ILE A 189 19.42 1.99 10.60
N ASN A 190 20.48 1.94 9.79
CA ASN A 190 20.90 3.06 8.94
C ASN A 190 19.83 3.40 7.88
N THR A 191 19.12 2.41 7.36
CA THR A 191 18.01 2.62 6.42
C THR A 191 16.88 3.40 7.09
N LEU A 192 16.44 3.01 8.29
CA LEU A 192 15.40 3.72 9.03
C LEU A 192 15.83 5.14 9.42
N GLN A 193 17.11 5.33 9.78
CA GLN A 193 17.65 6.67 10.04
C GLN A 193 17.62 7.54 8.80
N TRP A 194 18.11 7.04 7.67
CA TRP A 194 18.08 7.73 6.39
C TRP A 194 16.65 8.12 5.96
N LEU A 195 15.69 7.19 6.10
CA LEU A 195 14.28 7.48 5.81
C LEU A 195 13.76 8.63 6.68
N THR A 196 14.09 8.62 7.99
CA THR A 196 13.69 9.68 8.93
C THR A 196 14.29 11.04 8.58
N GLU A 197 15.56 11.06 8.18
CA GLU A 197 16.28 12.28 7.79
C GLU A 197 15.75 12.85 6.46
N THR A 198 15.33 11.98 5.53
CA THR A 198 14.93 12.38 4.18
C THR A 198 13.46 12.75 4.07
N GLU A 199 12.56 12.01 4.70
CA GLU A 199 11.11 12.20 4.61
C GLU A 199 10.50 12.86 5.86
N GLY A 200 11.28 12.96 6.95
CA GLY A 200 10.77 13.37 8.26
C GLY A 200 9.98 12.25 8.95
N SER A 201 9.75 12.42 10.26
CA SER A 201 9.00 11.44 11.07
C SER A 201 7.47 11.64 11.02
N SER A 202 6.96 12.61 10.29
CA SER A 202 5.60 13.14 10.42
C SER A 202 4.59 12.68 9.36
N GLY A 203 4.79 11.49 8.77
CA GLY A 203 3.69 10.80 8.08
C GLY A 203 3.54 11.05 6.59
N GLY A 204 4.60 11.44 5.88
CA GLY A 204 4.68 11.38 4.42
C GLY A 204 5.43 10.12 3.94
N GLY A 205 5.31 9.79 2.66
CA GLY A 205 6.09 8.74 2.02
C GLY A 205 6.00 7.38 2.74
N PHE A 206 7.15 6.77 2.99
CA PHE A 206 7.27 5.45 3.64
C PHE A 206 6.58 5.39 5.01
N PHE A 207 6.70 6.44 5.83
CA PHE A 207 6.11 6.44 7.17
C PHE A 207 4.61 6.67 7.23
N ALA A 208 3.96 7.02 6.11
CA ALA A 208 2.50 7.02 6.02
C ALA A 208 1.92 5.60 6.14
N THR A 209 2.67 4.61 5.67
CA THR A 209 2.27 3.19 5.68
C THR A 209 3.01 2.36 6.73
N HIS A 210 4.20 2.82 7.17
CA HIS A 210 5.09 2.14 8.11
C HIS A 210 5.39 2.99 9.35
N PRO A 211 4.43 3.15 10.30
CA PRO A 211 4.54 4.10 11.41
C PRO A 211 5.56 3.69 12.49
N GLY A 212 5.96 4.66 13.32
CA GLY A 212 6.66 4.39 14.59
C GLY A 212 8.18 4.32 14.51
N THR A 213 8.84 5.27 13.86
CA THR A 213 10.26 5.19 13.49
C THR A 213 11.27 5.19 14.65
N GLY A 214 11.16 6.12 15.59
CA GLY A 214 12.14 6.26 16.69
C GLY A 214 12.20 5.01 17.57
N ASP A 215 11.06 4.54 17.99
CA ASP A 215 10.93 3.32 18.81
C ASP A 215 11.44 2.07 18.09
N ARG A 216 11.27 2.00 16.75
CA ARG A 216 11.73 0.90 15.91
C ARG A 216 13.27 0.84 15.87
N ILE A 217 13.92 1.99 15.66
CA ILE A 217 15.38 2.11 15.67
C ILE A 217 15.94 1.67 17.04
N ASP A 218 15.32 2.13 18.13
CA ASP A 218 15.74 1.79 19.48
C ASP A 218 15.55 0.30 19.80
N ALA A 219 14.49 -0.32 19.29
CA ALA A 219 14.27 -1.76 19.41
C ALA A 219 15.33 -2.57 18.66
N LEU A 220 15.72 -2.13 17.45
CA LEU A 220 16.76 -2.80 16.66
C LEU A 220 18.16 -2.68 17.29
N LYS A 221 18.47 -1.54 17.91
CA LYS A 221 19.75 -1.36 18.62
C LYS A 221 19.91 -2.30 19.80
N LYS A 222 18.81 -2.75 20.42
CA LYS A 222 18.79 -3.67 21.57
C LYS A 222 18.85 -5.15 21.16
N MET A 223 18.76 -5.49 19.88
CA MET A 223 18.98 -6.83 19.34
C MET A 223 20.49 -7.16 19.28
#